data_4ad48bbb25a5d9b35fe2946fc7c61da3
#
_entry.id   4ad48bbb25a5d9b35fe2946fc7c61da3
#
_cell.length_a   1.000
_cell.length_b   1.000
_cell.length_c   1.000
_cell.angle_alpha   90.00
_cell.angle_beta   90.00
_cell.angle_gamma   90.00
#
_symmetry.space_group_name_H-M   'P 1'
#
loop_
_entity.id
_entity.type
_entity.pdbx_description
1 polymer ?
#
loop_
_entity_poly.entity_id
_entity_poly.type
_entity_poly.pdbx_seq_one_letter_code
_entity_poly.pdbx_strand_id
1 'polypeptide(L)'
;MQGHLPWGLIDSSITAEGEGFTESQNNDLLAYTRLLSNTDTATREFLDSLQKIEKKITVVFYGDHLPGLYPSEVFLDNPDSQFRTEYFIWSNFETPKLNYPLVNSSDFSALLFKQTNSKVSPYYALMTEYLDTNSGQKYENTKEGEQISLDLQMVQYDLSLGDGYILNENFFETP
;
A
#
# COMPACT_ATOMS: atom_id res chain seq x y z
N MET A 1 13.10 8.63 4.53
CA MET A 1 12.98 10.06 4.14
C MET A 1 12.53 10.82 5.37
N GLN A 2 13.43 11.53 6.06
CA GLN A 2 13.01 12.38 7.17
C GLN A 2 12.24 13.56 6.56
N GLY A 3 10.95 13.67 6.89
CA GLY A 3 10.12 14.75 6.38
C GLY A 3 10.65 16.11 6.81
N HIS A 4 11.27 16.82 5.90
CA HIS A 4 11.63 18.22 6.07
C HIS A 4 10.40 19.08 5.81
N LEU A 5 9.48 19.14 6.77
CA LEU A 5 8.42 20.15 6.76
C LEU A 5 8.92 21.39 7.52
N PRO A 6 8.53 22.61 7.07
CA PRO A 6 8.93 23.84 7.76
C PRO A 6 8.39 23.84 9.20
N TRP A 7 9.27 24.06 10.15
CA TRP A 7 9.04 24.00 11.60
C TRP A 7 7.97 24.99 12.14
N GLY A 8 7.26 25.69 11.28
CA GLY A 8 6.37 26.80 11.67
C GLY A 8 4.89 26.46 11.83
N LEU A 9 4.45 25.21 11.58
CA LEU A 9 3.02 24.83 11.55
C LEU A 9 2.72 23.61 12.43
N ILE A 10 3.34 23.50 13.60
CA ILE A 10 3.07 22.39 14.52
C ILE A 10 1.80 22.71 15.33
N ASP A 11 0.75 21.95 15.13
CA ASP A 11 -0.46 22.02 15.95
C ASP A 11 -0.13 21.56 17.39
N SER A 12 -0.09 22.51 18.32
CA SER A 12 0.20 22.26 19.72
C SER A 12 -0.94 21.59 20.48
N SER A 13 -2.14 21.51 19.89
CA SER A 13 -3.28 20.84 20.51
C SER A 13 -3.18 19.31 20.43
N ILE A 14 -2.35 18.78 19.55
CA ILE A 14 -2.15 17.33 19.39
C ILE A 14 -1.30 16.79 20.53
N THR A 15 -1.80 15.76 21.19
CA THR A 15 -1.09 14.99 22.23
C THR A 15 -0.97 13.52 21.78
N ALA A 16 0.11 12.87 22.16
CA ALA A 16 0.34 11.45 21.91
C ALA A 16 1.18 10.84 23.05
N GLU A 17 0.75 9.70 23.55
CA GLU A 17 1.47 8.91 24.55
C GLU A 17 1.38 7.44 24.19
N GLY A 18 2.48 6.70 24.36
CA GLY A 18 2.56 5.25 24.17
C GLY A 18 2.59 4.55 25.53
N GLU A 19 1.81 3.48 25.67
CA GLU A 19 1.86 2.64 26.89
C GLU A 19 3.25 2.00 27.02
N GLY A 20 3.86 2.14 28.18
CA GLY A 20 5.21 1.61 28.44
C GLY A 20 6.36 2.42 27.82
N PHE A 21 6.07 3.54 27.15
CA PHE A 21 7.12 4.40 26.60
C PHE A 21 7.80 5.23 27.68
N THR A 22 9.11 5.42 27.53
CA THR A 22 9.87 6.40 28.33
C THR A 22 9.47 7.83 27.96
N GLU A 23 9.84 8.79 28.79
CA GLU A 23 9.60 10.22 28.51
C GLU A 23 10.22 10.65 27.15
N SER A 24 11.45 10.20 26.85
CA SER A 24 12.09 10.50 25.56
C SER A 24 11.31 9.92 24.38
N GLN A 25 10.86 8.66 24.48
CA GLN A 25 10.06 8.00 23.43
C GLN A 25 8.72 8.69 23.24
N ASN A 26 8.06 9.14 24.30
CA ASN A 26 6.82 9.90 24.21
C ASN A 26 7.05 11.29 23.57
N ASN A 27 8.17 11.94 23.82
CA ASN A 27 8.53 13.19 23.15
C ASN A 27 8.73 12.96 21.62
N ASP A 28 9.40 11.88 21.23
CA ASP A 28 9.61 11.53 19.83
C ASP A 28 8.27 11.17 19.15
N LEU A 29 7.42 10.39 19.82
CA LEU A 29 6.07 10.04 19.35
C LEU A 29 5.21 11.28 19.15
N LEU A 30 5.22 12.22 20.11
CA LEU A 30 4.49 13.46 20.03
C LEU A 30 4.97 14.32 18.85
N ALA A 31 6.28 14.45 18.68
CA ALA A 31 6.86 15.19 17.56
C ALA A 31 6.45 14.57 16.21
N TYR A 32 6.53 13.26 16.09
CA TYR A 32 6.11 12.52 14.89
C TYR A 32 4.61 12.70 14.59
N THR A 33 3.75 12.56 15.60
CA THR A 33 2.30 12.69 15.45
C THR A 33 1.90 14.09 14.97
N ARG A 34 2.56 15.13 15.48
CA ARG A 34 2.36 16.51 15.00
C ARG A 34 2.79 16.69 13.55
N LEU A 35 3.91 16.10 13.14
CA LEU A 35 4.35 16.11 11.73
C LEU A 35 3.37 15.34 10.83
N LEU A 36 2.86 14.20 11.31
CA LEU A 36 1.88 13.41 10.57
C LEU A 36 0.58 14.18 10.34
N SER A 37 0.12 14.98 11.31
CA SER A 37 -1.04 15.87 11.16
C SER A 37 -0.86 16.90 10.05
N ASN A 38 0.35 17.44 9.88
CA ASN A 38 0.65 18.34 8.76
C ASN A 38 0.61 17.59 7.43
N THR A 39 1.12 16.35 7.38
CA THR A 39 1.03 15.49 6.20
C THR A 39 -0.42 15.18 5.84
N ASP A 40 -1.28 14.89 6.82
CA ASP A 40 -2.71 14.66 6.62
C ASP A 40 -3.40 15.89 6.02
N THR A 41 -3.10 17.06 6.55
CA THR A 41 -3.64 18.33 6.02
C THR A 41 -3.19 18.58 4.58
N ALA A 42 -1.90 18.42 4.29
CA ALA A 42 -1.36 18.59 2.95
C ALA A 42 -1.92 17.56 1.96
N THR A 43 -2.11 16.31 2.40
CA THR A 43 -2.72 15.25 1.60
C THR A 43 -4.18 15.61 1.26
N ARG A 44 -4.95 16.10 2.23
CA ARG A 44 -6.34 16.54 2.00
C ARG A 44 -6.39 17.67 0.98
N GLU A 45 -5.59 18.71 1.15
CA GLU A 45 -5.52 19.84 0.21
C GLU A 45 -5.12 19.40 -1.20
N PHE A 46 -4.18 18.45 -1.30
CA PHE A 46 -3.77 17.84 -2.56
C PHE A 46 -4.94 17.11 -3.23
N LEU A 47 -5.64 16.23 -2.52
CA LEU A 47 -6.79 15.49 -3.05
C LEU A 47 -7.93 16.42 -3.42
N ASP A 48 -8.21 17.47 -2.63
CA ASP A 48 -9.20 18.50 -2.93
C ASP A 48 -8.85 19.29 -4.21
N SER A 49 -7.55 19.47 -4.48
CA SER A 49 -7.11 20.08 -5.75
C SER A 49 -7.34 19.16 -6.94
N LEU A 50 -7.08 17.86 -6.78
CA LEU A 50 -7.32 16.85 -7.82
C LEU A 50 -8.80 16.65 -8.11
N GLN A 51 -9.66 16.81 -7.10
CA GLN A 51 -11.12 16.71 -7.27
C GLN A 51 -11.67 17.72 -8.29
N LYS A 52 -11.00 18.85 -8.49
CA LYS A 52 -11.40 19.92 -9.40
C LYS A 52 -10.97 19.69 -10.85
N ILE A 53 -10.19 18.65 -11.10
CA ILE A 53 -9.66 18.30 -12.42
C ILE A 53 -10.68 17.43 -13.15
N GLU A 54 -11.05 17.77 -14.38
CA GLU A 54 -12.03 17.03 -15.18
C GLU A 54 -11.55 15.64 -15.63
N LYS A 55 -10.23 15.42 -15.70
CA LYS A 55 -9.66 14.09 -16.02
C LYS A 55 -9.87 13.13 -14.87
N LYS A 56 -10.15 11.88 -15.19
CA LYS A 56 -10.19 10.78 -14.20
C LYS A 56 -8.81 10.59 -13.60
N ILE A 57 -8.71 10.72 -12.29
CA ILE A 57 -7.47 10.57 -11.53
C ILE A 57 -7.72 9.60 -10.40
N THR A 58 -6.81 8.66 -10.23
CA THR A 58 -6.76 7.77 -9.08
C THR A 58 -5.41 7.88 -8.40
N VAL A 59 -5.40 7.95 -7.09
CA VAL A 59 -4.21 8.06 -6.24
C VAL A 59 -4.16 6.83 -5.33
N VAL A 60 -3.03 6.14 -5.32
CA VAL A 60 -2.68 5.15 -4.30
C VAL A 60 -1.73 5.83 -3.32
N PHE A 61 -2.12 5.88 -2.07
CA PHE A 61 -1.31 6.43 -0.98
C PHE A 61 -0.98 5.32 0.00
N TYR A 62 0.28 5.21 0.38
CA TYR A 62 0.72 4.20 1.34
C TYR A 62 1.98 4.65 2.08
N GLY A 63 2.16 4.13 3.30
CA GLY A 63 3.42 4.25 4.02
C GLY A 63 4.44 3.25 3.50
N ASP A 64 5.68 3.66 3.35
CA ASP A 64 6.78 2.78 2.93
C ASP A 64 7.30 1.92 4.10
N HIS A 65 7.32 2.46 5.31
CA HIS A 65 7.68 1.78 6.55
C HIS A 65 7.18 2.54 7.78
N LEU A 66 7.18 1.90 8.94
CA LEU A 66 6.94 2.57 10.20
C LEU A 66 8.14 3.46 10.58
N PRO A 67 7.91 4.56 11.31
CA PRO A 67 9.02 5.36 11.87
C PRO A 67 9.81 4.55 12.90
N GLY A 68 11.12 4.74 12.93
CA GLY A 68 12.03 4.04 13.86
C GLY A 68 12.00 4.57 15.30
N LEU A 69 10.83 4.93 15.81
CA LEU A 69 10.64 5.50 17.15
C LEU A 69 9.97 4.52 18.13
N TYR A 70 9.39 3.42 17.63
CA TYR A 70 8.70 2.45 18.48
C TYR A 70 9.72 1.52 19.18
N PRO A 71 9.61 1.35 20.52
CA PRO A 71 10.37 0.32 21.20
C PRO A 71 9.96 -1.08 20.71
N SER A 72 10.92 -2.01 20.66
CA SER A 72 10.71 -3.39 20.17
C SER A 72 9.62 -4.13 20.92
N GLU A 73 9.41 -3.78 22.17
CA GLU A 73 8.41 -4.39 23.06
C GLU A 73 6.98 -4.22 22.54
N VAL A 74 6.71 -3.16 21.78
CA VAL A 74 5.38 -2.90 21.17
C VAL A 74 4.98 -4.01 20.18
N PHE A 75 5.96 -4.70 19.60
CA PHE A 75 5.73 -5.72 18.56
C PHE A 75 5.75 -7.17 19.11
N LEU A 76 5.95 -7.38 20.41
CA LEU A 76 6.09 -8.73 20.98
C LEU A 76 4.86 -9.62 20.75
N ASP A 77 3.68 -9.08 20.92
CA ASP A 77 2.43 -9.83 20.74
C ASP A 77 2.03 -10.02 19.27
N ASN A 78 2.54 -9.18 18.39
CA ASN A 78 2.28 -9.24 16.93
C ASN A 78 3.51 -8.77 16.15
N PRO A 79 4.53 -9.62 15.99
CA PRO A 79 5.79 -9.24 15.32
C PRO A 79 5.61 -8.74 13.90
N ASP A 80 4.59 -9.22 13.17
CA ASP A 80 4.34 -8.80 11.80
C ASP A 80 3.86 -7.35 11.70
N SER A 81 3.33 -6.78 12.78
CA SER A 81 2.83 -5.40 12.78
C SER A 81 3.93 -4.37 12.51
N GLN A 82 5.20 -4.68 12.82
CA GLN A 82 6.34 -3.82 12.53
C GLN A 82 6.57 -3.58 11.02
N PHE A 83 6.02 -4.44 10.17
CA PHE A 83 6.14 -4.37 8.70
C PHE A 83 4.86 -3.85 8.04
N ARG A 84 3.86 -3.42 8.82
CA ARG A 84 2.56 -2.97 8.30
C ARG A 84 2.44 -1.47 8.38
N THR A 85 1.95 -0.89 7.29
CA THR A 85 1.62 0.52 7.16
C THR A 85 0.22 0.68 6.59
N GLU A 86 -0.36 1.86 6.78
CA GLU A 86 -1.67 2.17 6.24
C GLU A 86 -1.58 2.50 4.75
N TYR A 87 -2.65 2.17 4.01
CA TYR A 87 -2.82 2.60 2.63
C TYR A 87 -4.27 2.99 2.35
N PHE A 88 -4.48 3.80 1.33
CA PHE A 88 -5.79 4.03 0.74
C PHE A 88 -5.69 4.27 -0.76
N ILE A 89 -6.82 4.05 -1.45
CA ILE A 89 -6.99 4.42 -2.85
C ILE A 89 -8.10 5.45 -2.93
N TRP A 90 -7.82 6.57 -3.56
CA TRP A 90 -8.75 7.66 -3.79
C TRP A 90 -8.93 7.93 -5.27
N SER A 91 -10.15 8.27 -5.70
CA SER A 91 -10.45 8.65 -7.08
C SER A 91 -11.37 9.88 -7.10
N ASN A 92 -11.17 10.77 -8.07
CA ASN A 92 -12.07 11.90 -8.28
C ASN A 92 -13.33 11.54 -9.08
N PHE A 93 -13.60 10.27 -9.27
CA PHE A 93 -14.76 9.70 -9.93
C PHE A 93 -15.27 8.48 -9.18
N GLU A 94 -16.50 8.05 -9.49
CA GLU A 94 -17.10 6.89 -8.84
C GLU A 94 -16.35 5.60 -9.20
N THR A 95 -16.00 4.82 -8.19
CA THR A 95 -15.28 3.54 -8.31
C THR A 95 -15.94 2.47 -7.43
N PRO A 96 -15.75 1.17 -7.74
CA PRO A 96 -16.20 0.10 -6.87
C PRO A 96 -15.62 0.23 -5.45
N LYS A 97 -16.41 -0.17 -4.45
CA LYS A 97 -15.90 -0.33 -3.09
C LYS A 97 -15.23 -1.69 -2.96
N LEU A 98 -13.92 -1.69 -2.87
CA LEU A 98 -13.13 -2.89 -2.63
C LEU A 98 -12.85 -3.04 -1.13
N ASN A 99 -12.68 -4.29 -0.69
CA ASN A 99 -12.37 -4.62 0.71
C ASN A 99 -11.14 -5.53 0.76
N TYR A 100 -9.97 -4.92 0.79
CA TYR A 100 -8.69 -5.61 0.96
C TYR A 100 -7.97 -4.97 2.16
N PRO A 101 -8.29 -5.41 3.39
CA PRO A 101 -7.75 -4.80 4.61
C PRO A 101 -6.25 -5.03 4.79
N LEU A 102 -5.69 -6.01 4.09
CA LEU A 102 -4.27 -6.31 4.10
C LEU A 102 -3.84 -6.76 2.71
N VAL A 103 -2.82 -6.13 2.16
CA VAL A 103 -2.22 -6.44 0.85
C VAL A 103 -0.70 -6.33 0.94
N ASN A 104 0.00 -6.96 0.00
CA ASN A 104 1.43 -6.74 -0.16
C ASN A 104 1.67 -5.50 -1.03
N SER A 105 2.82 -4.86 -0.90
CA SER A 105 3.18 -3.71 -1.74
C SER A 105 3.21 -4.05 -3.25
N SER A 106 3.50 -5.31 -3.60
CA SER A 106 3.44 -5.84 -4.96
C SER A 106 2.03 -5.87 -5.56
N ASP A 107 0.99 -5.86 -4.71
CA ASP A 107 -0.40 -5.99 -5.13
C ASP A 107 -1.03 -4.65 -5.53
N PHE A 108 -0.38 -3.51 -5.25
CA PHE A 108 -0.96 -2.19 -5.49
C PHE A 108 -1.34 -1.94 -6.95
N SER A 109 -0.57 -2.47 -7.91
CA SER A 109 -0.92 -2.33 -9.33
C SER A 109 -2.21 -3.08 -9.69
N ALA A 110 -2.33 -4.33 -9.24
CA ALA A 110 -3.54 -5.14 -9.45
C ALA A 110 -4.76 -4.51 -8.76
N LEU A 111 -4.58 -4.06 -7.52
CA LEU A 111 -5.61 -3.38 -6.74
C LEU A 111 -6.08 -2.09 -7.42
N LEU A 112 -5.15 -1.30 -7.96
CA LEU A 112 -5.44 -0.08 -8.71
C LEU A 112 -6.27 -0.37 -9.97
N PHE A 113 -5.88 -1.37 -10.76
CA PHE A 113 -6.62 -1.75 -11.97
C PHE A 113 -8.01 -2.28 -11.64
N LYS A 114 -8.13 -3.05 -10.57
CA LYS A 114 -9.43 -3.54 -10.09
C LYS A 114 -10.32 -2.37 -9.60
N GLN A 115 -9.77 -1.43 -8.85
CA GLN A 115 -10.46 -0.24 -8.38
C GLN A 115 -10.99 0.63 -9.53
N THR A 116 -10.22 0.74 -10.60
CA THR A 116 -10.58 1.58 -11.76
C THR A 116 -11.35 0.83 -12.85
N ASN A 117 -11.55 -0.48 -12.68
CA ASN A 117 -12.13 -1.38 -13.69
C ASN A 117 -11.46 -1.21 -15.06
N SER A 118 -10.14 -1.13 -15.06
CA SER A 118 -9.34 -0.91 -16.26
C SER A 118 -9.17 -2.21 -17.05
N LYS A 119 -9.09 -2.08 -18.38
CA LYS A 119 -8.58 -3.17 -19.21
C LYS A 119 -7.12 -3.40 -18.90
N VAL A 120 -6.72 -4.63 -18.76
CA VAL A 120 -5.36 -5.02 -18.37
C VAL A 120 -4.79 -6.05 -19.32
N SER A 121 -3.46 -6.16 -19.34
CA SER A 121 -2.77 -7.25 -20.03
C SER A 121 -3.01 -8.59 -19.31
N PRO A 122 -2.78 -9.74 -19.98
CA PRO A 122 -2.83 -11.05 -19.31
C PRO A 122 -1.97 -11.13 -18.05
N TYR A 123 -0.81 -10.47 -18.02
CA TYR A 123 0.03 -10.40 -16.83
C TYR A 123 -0.71 -9.74 -15.64
N TYR A 124 -1.33 -8.60 -15.85
CA TYR A 124 -2.07 -7.94 -14.78
C TYR A 124 -3.41 -8.63 -14.44
N ALA A 125 -3.98 -9.39 -15.37
CA ALA A 125 -5.10 -10.29 -15.05
C ALA A 125 -4.64 -11.37 -14.06
N LEU A 126 -3.50 -12.03 -14.32
CA LEU A 126 -2.89 -13.00 -13.40
C LEU A 126 -2.58 -12.36 -12.03
N MET A 127 -2.02 -11.15 -12.00
CA MET A 127 -1.77 -10.42 -10.75
C MET A 127 -3.05 -10.10 -9.99
N THR A 128 -4.16 -9.84 -10.70
CA THR A 128 -5.46 -9.59 -10.08
C THR A 128 -6.05 -10.87 -9.47
N GLU A 129 -5.91 -12.00 -10.15
CA GLU A 129 -6.32 -13.30 -9.61
C GLU A 129 -5.46 -13.70 -8.41
N TYR A 130 -4.15 -13.41 -8.45
CA TYR A 130 -3.27 -13.61 -7.31
C TYR A 130 -3.68 -12.74 -6.11
N LEU A 131 -4.01 -11.46 -6.33
CA LEU A 131 -4.56 -10.58 -5.29
C LEU A 131 -5.82 -11.18 -4.65
N ASP A 132 -6.73 -11.73 -5.45
CA ASP A 132 -8.01 -12.25 -4.97
C ASP A 132 -7.87 -13.55 -4.18
N THR A 133 -6.86 -14.36 -4.48
CA THR A 133 -6.71 -15.72 -3.93
C THR A 133 -5.60 -15.83 -2.89
N ASN A 134 -4.57 -14.99 -2.95
CA ASN A 134 -3.34 -15.13 -2.16
C ASN A 134 -2.97 -13.90 -1.33
N SER A 135 -3.59 -12.74 -1.57
CA SER A 135 -3.33 -11.54 -0.78
C SER A 135 -4.33 -11.38 0.36
N GLY A 136 -3.85 -10.85 1.49
CA GLY A 136 -4.69 -10.55 2.64
C GLY A 136 -4.62 -11.58 3.75
N GLN A 137 -5.60 -11.52 4.67
CA GLN A 137 -5.60 -12.26 5.93
C GLN A 137 -5.93 -13.75 5.81
N LYS A 138 -6.37 -14.21 4.65
CA LYS A 138 -6.77 -15.60 4.45
C LYS A 138 -5.87 -16.25 3.42
N TYR A 139 -4.74 -16.73 3.87
CA TYR A 139 -4.07 -17.85 3.25
C TYR A 139 -4.92 -19.11 3.49
N GLU A 140 -6.07 -19.19 2.88
CA GLU A 140 -6.66 -20.50 2.67
C GLU A 140 -5.88 -21.09 1.50
N ASN A 141 -5.05 -22.10 1.77
CA ASN A 141 -4.39 -22.92 0.75
C ASN A 141 -5.47 -23.63 -0.08
N THR A 142 -6.05 -22.87 -0.99
CA THR A 142 -6.98 -23.44 -1.98
C THR A 142 -6.15 -23.96 -3.14
N LYS A 143 -6.62 -25.03 -3.79
CA LYS A 143 -5.95 -25.55 -4.99
C LYS A 143 -5.85 -24.48 -6.09
N GLU A 144 -6.81 -23.59 -6.17
CA GLU A 144 -6.82 -22.47 -7.09
C GLU A 144 -5.72 -21.46 -6.76
N GLY A 145 -5.61 -21.04 -5.51
CA GLY A 145 -4.55 -20.12 -5.05
C GLY A 145 -3.16 -20.73 -5.21
N GLU A 146 -2.99 -22.03 -4.96
CA GLU A 146 -1.73 -22.73 -5.21
C GLU A 146 -1.38 -22.72 -6.71
N GLN A 147 -2.34 -22.97 -7.60
CA GLN A 147 -2.10 -22.97 -9.05
C GLN A 147 -1.73 -21.56 -9.54
N ILE A 148 -2.47 -20.53 -9.14
CA ILE A 148 -2.18 -19.13 -9.50
C ILE A 148 -0.80 -18.70 -9.00
N SER A 149 -0.42 -19.13 -7.79
CA SER A 149 0.92 -18.88 -7.24
C SER A 149 2.01 -19.54 -8.08
N LEU A 150 1.80 -20.78 -8.52
CA LEU A 150 2.73 -21.49 -9.40
C LEU A 150 2.83 -20.81 -10.77
N ASP A 151 1.72 -20.40 -11.37
CA ASP A 151 1.69 -19.71 -12.64
C ASP A 151 2.48 -18.40 -12.59
N LEU A 152 2.30 -17.61 -11.50
CA LEU A 152 3.07 -16.40 -11.29
C LEU A 152 4.57 -16.69 -11.11
N GLN A 153 4.93 -17.73 -10.35
CA GLN A 153 6.32 -18.14 -10.17
C GLN A 153 6.96 -18.58 -11.50
N MET A 154 6.21 -19.29 -12.35
CA MET A 154 6.70 -19.69 -13.68
C MET A 154 6.97 -18.47 -14.57
N VAL A 155 6.08 -17.48 -14.57
CA VAL A 155 6.28 -16.21 -15.29
C VAL A 155 7.52 -15.48 -14.75
N GLN A 156 7.66 -15.37 -13.44
CA GLN A 156 8.82 -14.72 -12.81
C GLN A 156 10.12 -15.45 -13.12
N TYR A 157 10.10 -16.79 -13.10
CA TYR A 157 11.28 -17.59 -13.46
C TYR A 157 11.68 -17.38 -14.90
N ASP A 158 10.74 -17.46 -15.86
CA ASP A 158 11.02 -17.27 -17.29
C ASP A 158 11.61 -15.88 -17.57
N LEU A 159 11.13 -14.85 -16.90
CA LEU A 159 11.62 -13.48 -17.06
C LEU A 159 12.99 -13.22 -16.43
N SER A 160 13.35 -13.93 -15.35
CA SER A 160 14.54 -13.61 -14.55
C SER A 160 15.71 -14.57 -14.77
N LEU A 161 15.43 -15.84 -14.94
CA LEU A 161 16.40 -16.92 -15.02
C LEU A 161 16.20 -17.82 -16.25
N GLY A 162 15.03 -17.81 -16.86
CA GLY A 162 14.68 -18.57 -18.05
C GLY A 162 15.09 -17.88 -19.34
N ASP A 163 14.55 -18.35 -20.44
CA ASP A 163 14.87 -17.86 -21.79
C ASP A 163 13.97 -16.69 -22.24
N GLY A 164 13.03 -16.24 -21.39
CA GLY A 164 12.11 -15.14 -21.67
C GLY A 164 11.08 -15.48 -22.76
N TYR A 165 10.64 -16.73 -22.86
CA TYR A 165 9.68 -17.17 -23.88
C TYR A 165 8.39 -16.35 -23.85
N ILE A 166 7.92 -15.98 -22.65
CA ILE A 166 6.69 -15.22 -22.47
C ILE A 166 6.76 -13.80 -23.07
N LEU A 167 7.96 -13.26 -23.30
CA LEU A 167 8.16 -11.96 -23.95
C LEU A 167 7.76 -11.97 -25.43
N ASN A 168 7.73 -13.14 -26.06
CA ASN A 168 7.34 -13.31 -27.46
C ASN A 168 5.81 -13.48 -27.63
N GLU A 169 5.10 -13.62 -26.52
CA GLU A 169 3.63 -13.68 -26.45
C GLU A 169 3.12 -12.29 -26.07
N ASN A 170 1.93 -11.91 -26.52
CA ASN A 170 1.32 -10.61 -26.17
C ASN A 170 0.87 -10.55 -24.68
N PHE A 171 1.64 -11.18 -23.79
CA PHE A 171 1.26 -11.37 -22.38
C PHE A 171 1.29 -10.07 -21.58
N PHE A 172 2.13 -9.12 -21.99
CA PHE A 172 2.26 -7.81 -21.35
C PHE A 172 1.51 -6.69 -22.08
N GLU A 173 0.88 -7.00 -23.21
CA GLU A 173 0.16 -6.01 -24.01
C GLU A 173 -1.31 -5.91 -23.54
N THR A 174 -1.82 -4.69 -23.47
CA THR A 174 -3.24 -4.46 -23.20
C THR A 174 -4.04 -4.59 -24.48
N PRO A 175 -5.08 -5.42 -24.53
CA PRO A 175 -5.89 -5.65 -25.71
C PRO A 175 -6.72 -4.43 -26.14
#